data_5edeff9e9ed80b48b0be920088766b8d
#
_entry.id   5edeff9e9ed80b48b0be920088766b8d
#
_cell.length_a   1.000
_cell.length_b   1.000
_cell.length_c   1.000
_cell.angle_alpha   90.00
_cell.angle_beta   90.00
_cell.angle_gamma   90.00
#
_symmetry.space_group_name_H-M   'P 1'
#
loop_
_entity.id
_entity.type
_entity.pdbx_description
1 polymer ?
#
loop_
_entity_poly.entity_id
_entity_poly.type
_entity_poly.pdbx_seq_one_letter_code
_entity_poly.pdbx_strand_id
1 'polypeptide(L)'
;MATRGGLRKGEVTRRLILERAAPVFNTRGYAGTSISEVVDATGLEKGGIYNHFGSKDELALESFAYSITLMVEAFTAAQEGKVGLDRLVAITQAFGNWADNPLIAGGCPIMNTAIESDDTHPALAARARDAMDSWHRLIGSIVKDAKGRGEIDADVDPYQLATLVTSTLEGSLMLSKLFHDPAHERRAVASLVTHIEGLRRKPRRTNRRSRQ
;
A
#
# COMPACT_ATOMS: atom_id res chain seq x y z
N MET A 1 6.52 18.49 30.96
CA MET A 1 5.16 18.72 30.38
C MET A 1 5.36 19.29 28.98
N ALA A 2 5.27 18.44 27.95
CA ALA A 2 5.36 18.87 26.55
C ALA A 2 3.92 19.17 26.08
N THR A 3 3.65 20.43 25.78
CA THR A 3 2.40 20.93 25.23
C THR A 3 2.16 20.30 23.87
N ARG A 4 1.09 19.51 23.73
CA ARG A 4 0.53 19.09 22.42
C ARG A 4 0.10 20.35 21.68
N GLY A 5 0.94 20.85 20.77
CA GLY A 5 0.59 21.92 19.85
C GLY A 5 -0.51 21.43 18.94
N GLY A 6 -1.73 21.93 19.08
CA GLY A 6 -2.81 21.69 18.12
C GLY A 6 -2.39 22.22 16.74
N LEU A 7 -2.76 21.50 15.66
CA LEU A 7 -2.53 21.91 14.28
C LEU A 7 -3.08 23.33 14.08
N ARG A 8 -2.35 24.17 13.33
CA ARG A 8 -2.83 25.51 12.95
C ARG A 8 -4.07 25.38 12.04
N LYS A 9 -5.00 26.31 12.11
CA LYS A 9 -6.24 26.28 11.31
C LYS A 9 -5.98 26.00 9.81
N GLY A 10 -4.92 26.56 9.24
CA GLY A 10 -4.53 26.30 7.85
C GLY A 10 -4.10 24.85 7.59
N GLU A 11 -3.38 24.23 8.53
CA GLU A 11 -2.94 22.82 8.44
C GLU A 11 -4.13 21.87 8.53
N VAL A 12 -5.11 22.17 9.38
CA VAL A 12 -6.36 21.40 9.48
C VAL A 12 -7.13 21.46 8.17
N THR A 13 -7.29 22.65 7.58
CA THR A 13 -7.97 22.81 6.29
C THR A 13 -7.22 22.10 5.17
N ARG A 14 -5.90 22.22 5.12
CA ARG A 14 -5.07 21.52 4.13
C ARG A 14 -5.23 20.00 4.21
N ARG A 15 -5.20 19.46 5.41
CA ARG A 15 -5.44 18.03 5.65
C ARG A 15 -6.83 17.60 5.19
N LEU A 16 -7.88 18.38 5.52
CA LEU A 16 -9.24 18.10 5.07
C LEU A 16 -9.33 18.05 3.53
N ILE A 17 -8.66 18.97 2.83
CA ILE A 17 -8.64 18.96 1.36
C ILE A 17 -8.01 17.65 0.86
N LEU A 18 -6.86 17.24 1.39
CA LEU A 18 -6.19 15.99 0.98
C LEU A 18 -7.06 14.76 1.26
N GLU A 19 -7.67 14.69 2.43
CA GLU A 19 -8.58 13.61 2.84
C GLU A 19 -9.75 13.44 1.86
N ARG A 20 -10.28 14.55 1.34
CA ARG A 20 -11.41 14.54 0.39
C ARG A 20 -10.98 14.41 -1.06
N ALA A 21 -9.84 14.97 -1.45
CA ALA A 21 -9.32 14.93 -2.82
C ALA A 21 -8.68 13.58 -3.17
N ALA A 22 -8.00 12.93 -2.24
CA ALA A 22 -7.31 11.67 -2.49
C ALA A 22 -8.22 10.57 -3.04
N PRO A 23 -9.43 10.29 -2.48
CA PRO A 23 -10.36 9.35 -3.07
C PRO A 23 -10.84 9.73 -4.47
N VAL A 24 -11.00 11.03 -4.76
CA VAL A 24 -11.44 11.52 -6.08
C VAL A 24 -10.36 11.21 -7.12
N PHE A 25 -9.10 11.60 -6.85
CA PHE A 25 -7.99 11.27 -7.74
C PHE A 25 -7.77 9.76 -7.88
N ASN A 26 -7.88 9.00 -6.80
CA ASN A 26 -7.67 7.56 -6.85
C ASN A 26 -8.76 6.80 -7.63
N THR A 27 -9.97 7.36 -7.69
CA THR A 27 -11.11 6.74 -8.38
C THR A 27 -11.20 7.16 -9.84
N ARG A 28 -10.92 8.43 -10.15
CA ARG A 28 -11.13 9.05 -11.47
C ARG A 28 -9.85 9.27 -12.25
N GLY A 29 -8.70 9.14 -11.58
CA GLY A 29 -7.40 9.49 -12.12
C GLY A 29 -7.13 10.99 -12.14
N TYR A 30 -5.90 11.35 -12.47
CA TYR A 30 -5.47 12.75 -12.61
C TYR A 30 -6.19 13.45 -13.77
N ALA A 31 -6.21 12.79 -14.94
CA ALA A 31 -6.82 13.36 -16.16
C ALA A 31 -8.34 13.51 -16.00
N GLY A 32 -8.98 12.50 -15.41
CA GLY A 32 -10.42 12.47 -15.19
C GLY A 32 -10.94 13.34 -14.05
N THR A 33 -10.06 13.92 -13.22
CA THR A 33 -10.47 14.76 -12.08
C THR A 33 -10.39 16.24 -12.45
N SER A 34 -11.50 16.97 -12.28
CA SER A 34 -11.54 18.43 -12.35
C SER A 34 -11.43 19.06 -10.96
N ILE A 35 -11.01 20.34 -10.90
CA ILE A 35 -11.03 21.08 -9.62
C ILE A 35 -12.47 21.29 -9.11
N SER A 36 -13.46 21.34 -9.99
CA SER A 36 -14.87 21.43 -9.57
C SER A 36 -15.30 20.20 -8.77
N GLU A 37 -14.88 19.01 -9.17
CA GLU A 37 -15.16 17.77 -8.41
C GLU A 37 -14.47 17.75 -7.06
N VAL A 38 -13.27 18.33 -6.94
CA VAL A 38 -12.61 18.49 -5.65
C VAL A 38 -13.35 19.52 -4.77
N VAL A 39 -13.84 20.62 -5.35
CA VAL A 39 -14.72 21.61 -4.70
C VAL A 39 -15.96 20.90 -4.13
N ASP A 40 -16.64 20.11 -4.94
CA ASP A 40 -17.84 19.35 -4.52
C ASP A 40 -17.51 18.37 -3.37
N ALA A 41 -16.40 17.65 -3.47
CA ALA A 41 -15.97 16.69 -2.46
C ALA A 41 -15.56 17.34 -1.13
N THR A 42 -14.96 18.54 -1.17
CA THR A 42 -14.47 19.26 0.01
C THR A 42 -15.52 20.16 0.64
N GLY A 43 -16.50 20.62 -0.13
CA GLY A 43 -17.45 21.67 0.26
C GLY A 43 -16.80 23.06 0.38
N LEU A 44 -15.57 23.24 -0.14
CA LEU A 44 -14.85 24.51 -0.13
C LEU A 44 -14.99 25.21 -1.49
N GLU A 45 -14.93 26.54 -1.49
CA GLU A 45 -14.84 27.28 -2.73
C GLU A 45 -13.49 27.05 -3.43
N LYS A 46 -13.45 27.22 -4.76
CA LYS A 46 -12.24 27.07 -5.58
C LYS A 46 -11.06 27.89 -5.05
N GLY A 47 -11.29 29.12 -4.61
CA GLY A 47 -10.28 29.97 -4.00
C GLY A 47 -9.72 29.40 -2.71
N GLY A 48 -10.56 28.74 -1.91
CA GLY A 48 -10.15 28.07 -0.68
C GLY A 48 -9.15 26.92 -0.94
N ILE A 49 -9.34 26.18 -2.03
CA ILE A 49 -8.41 25.12 -2.44
C ILE A 49 -7.08 25.73 -2.92
N TYR A 50 -7.13 26.73 -3.80
CA TYR A 50 -5.93 27.37 -4.35
C TYR A 50 -5.14 28.21 -3.32
N ASN A 51 -5.72 28.56 -2.18
CA ASN A 51 -4.98 29.14 -1.07
C ASN A 51 -4.02 28.12 -0.39
N HIS A 52 -4.25 26.82 -0.60
CA HIS A 52 -3.45 25.75 0.00
C HIS A 52 -2.58 24.99 -1.02
N PHE A 53 -2.98 24.99 -2.29
CA PHE A 53 -2.29 24.26 -3.37
C PHE A 53 -2.22 25.16 -4.60
N GLY A 54 -1.01 25.44 -5.07
CA GLY A 54 -0.78 26.36 -6.20
C GLY A 54 -1.30 25.88 -7.55
N SER A 55 -1.53 24.55 -7.69
CA SER A 55 -2.01 23.95 -8.92
C SER A 55 -2.77 22.63 -8.66
N LYS A 56 -3.47 22.13 -9.70
CA LYS A 56 -4.04 20.78 -9.69
C LYS A 56 -2.95 19.72 -9.56
N ASP A 57 -1.80 19.92 -10.18
CA ASP A 57 -0.66 19.00 -10.12
C ASP A 57 -0.13 18.87 -8.69
N GLU A 58 0.08 20.00 -8.00
CA GLU A 58 0.51 19.98 -6.60
C GLU A 58 -0.51 19.25 -5.72
N LEU A 59 -1.79 19.56 -5.89
CA LEU A 59 -2.85 18.89 -5.14
C LEU A 59 -2.88 17.38 -5.41
N ALA A 60 -2.71 16.96 -6.67
CA ALA A 60 -2.69 15.54 -7.04
C ALA A 60 -1.47 14.81 -6.45
N LEU A 61 -0.27 15.41 -6.56
CA LEU A 61 0.97 14.86 -6.00
C LEU A 61 0.87 14.69 -4.48
N GLU A 62 0.29 15.68 -3.79
CA GLU A 62 0.12 15.59 -2.35
C GLU A 62 -1.03 14.68 -1.91
N SER A 63 -2.10 14.59 -2.70
CA SER A 63 -3.16 13.60 -2.49
C SER A 63 -2.63 12.17 -2.63
N PHE A 64 -1.75 11.93 -3.61
CA PHE A 64 -1.05 10.66 -3.74
C PHE A 64 -0.16 10.39 -2.51
N ALA A 65 0.66 11.36 -2.09
CA ALA A 65 1.51 11.21 -0.90
C ALA A 65 0.69 10.96 0.37
N TYR A 66 -0.46 11.60 0.52
CA TYR A 66 -1.40 11.33 1.61
C TYR A 66 -1.90 9.89 1.58
N SER A 67 -2.28 9.39 0.39
CA SER A 67 -2.70 7.99 0.21
C SER A 67 -1.61 7.00 0.62
N ILE A 68 -0.36 7.27 0.22
CA ILE A 68 0.79 6.43 0.60
C ILE A 68 1.02 6.45 2.13
N THR A 69 0.84 7.61 2.77
CA THR A 69 0.95 7.69 4.24
C THR A 69 -0.05 6.77 4.93
N LEU A 70 -1.32 6.76 4.51
CA LEU A 70 -2.33 5.85 5.05
C LEU A 70 -1.98 4.37 4.83
N MET A 71 -1.43 4.02 3.66
CA MET A 71 -0.96 2.66 3.39
C MET A 71 0.18 2.25 4.33
N VAL A 72 1.16 3.12 4.52
CA VAL A 72 2.30 2.88 5.41
C VAL A 72 1.82 2.69 6.85
N GLU A 73 0.90 3.52 7.33
CA GLU A 73 0.30 3.41 8.66
C GLU A 73 -0.43 2.07 8.83
N ALA A 74 -1.27 1.68 7.85
CA ALA A 74 -2.01 0.42 7.89
C ALA A 74 -1.09 -0.81 7.90
N PHE A 75 -0.07 -0.83 7.03
CA PHE A 75 0.88 -1.94 6.99
C PHE A 75 1.81 -1.97 8.21
N THR A 76 2.15 -0.81 8.78
CA THR A 76 2.91 -0.74 10.03
C THR A 76 2.10 -1.33 11.17
N ALA A 77 0.84 -0.96 11.29
CA ALA A 77 -0.06 -1.51 12.30
C ALA A 77 -0.27 -3.03 12.11
N ALA A 78 -0.44 -3.51 10.88
CA ALA A 78 -0.64 -4.93 10.59
C ALA A 78 0.52 -5.81 11.04
N GLN A 79 1.76 -5.31 10.98
CA GLN A 79 2.96 -6.06 11.35
C GLN A 79 3.46 -5.80 12.77
N GLU A 80 2.73 -5.01 13.57
CA GLU A 80 3.11 -4.70 14.95
C GLU A 80 3.24 -5.96 15.79
N GLY A 81 4.34 -6.07 16.56
CA GLY A 81 4.65 -7.24 17.38
C GLY A 81 5.05 -8.51 16.61
N LYS A 82 5.10 -8.48 15.27
CA LYS A 82 5.47 -9.60 14.42
C LYS A 82 6.93 -9.54 14.00
N VAL A 83 7.53 -10.68 13.71
CA VAL A 83 8.93 -10.80 13.29
C VAL A 83 9.04 -11.73 12.08
N GLY A 84 10.15 -11.61 11.34
CA GLY A 84 10.46 -12.50 10.24
C GLY A 84 9.30 -12.64 9.25
N LEU A 85 8.98 -13.84 8.85
CA LEU A 85 8.00 -14.13 7.82
C LEU A 85 6.55 -13.81 8.25
N ASP A 86 6.26 -13.80 9.57
CA ASP A 86 4.93 -13.41 10.08
C ASP A 86 4.55 -11.97 9.72
N ARG A 87 5.55 -11.08 9.54
CA ARG A 87 5.32 -9.73 9.06
C ARG A 87 4.78 -9.72 7.63
N LEU A 88 5.35 -10.55 6.75
CA LEU A 88 4.91 -10.63 5.36
C LEU A 88 3.51 -11.22 5.24
N VAL A 89 3.22 -12.26 6.01
CA VAL A 89 1.87 -12.84 6.09
C VAL A 89 0.86 -11.79 6.54
N ALA A 90 1.18 -11.03 7.58
CA ALA A 90 0.27 -10.01 8.12
C ALA A 90 -0.02 -8.88 7.11
N ILE A 91 1.00 -8.40 6.40
CA ILE A 91 0.85 -7.38 5.36
C ILE A 91 0.00 -7.93 4.21
N THR A 92 0.27 -9.17 3.77
CA THR A 92 -0.50 -9.85 2.71
C THR A 92 -1.97 -9.97 3.09
N GLN A 93 -2.28 -10.34 4.33
CA GLN A 93 -3.64 -10.45 4.85
C GLN A 93 -4.32 -9.08 5.00
N ALA A 94 -3.57 -8.05 5.41
CA ALA A 94 -4.11 -6.68 5.51
C ALA A 94 -4.52 -6.12 4.15
N PHE A 95 -3.72 -6.39 3.11
CA PHE A 95 -4.08 -6.01 1.73
C PHE A 95 -5.33 -6.76 1.26
N GLY A 96 -5.47 -8.03 1.60
CA GLY A 96 -6.53 -8.93 1.11
C GLY A 96 -7.97 -8.58 1.52
N ASN A 97 -8.18 -7.43 2.15
CA ASN A 97 -9.50 -6.91 2.47
C ASN A 97 -9.85 -5.64 1.66
N TRP A 98 -9.00 -5.23 0.73
CA TRP A 98 -9.16 -3.93 0.05
C TRP A 98 -10.25 -3.93 -1.01
N ALA A 99 -10.63 -5.09 -1.55
CA ALA A 99 -11.78 -5.17 -2.45
C ALA A 99 -13.11 -4.91 -1.73
N ASP A 100 -13.24 -5.40 -0.48
CA ASP A 100 -14.44 -5.21 0.34
C ASP A 100 -14.39 -3.90 1.16
N ASN A 101 -13.22 -3.56 1.67
CA ASN A 101 -13.02 -2.40 2.54
C ASN A 101 -11.71 -1.67 2.16
N PRO A 102 -11.70 -0.93 1.06
CA PRO A 102 -10.50 -0.25 0.61
C PRO A 102 -10.09 0.85 1.60
N LEU A 103 -8.79 0.94 1.86
CA LEU A 103 -8.20 2.00 2.68
C LEU A 103 -8.51 3.39 2.12
N ILE A 104 -8.55 3.48 0.78
CA ILE A 104 -8.97 4.65 0.01
C ILE A 104 -9.87 4.16 -1.12
N ALA A 105 -10.99 4.84 -1.35
CA ALA A 105 -11.86 4.51 -2.47
C ALA A 105 -11.07 4.48 -3.80
N GLY A 106 -11.35 3.50 -4.65
CA GLY A 106 -10.64 3.29 -5.91
C GLY A 106 -9.62 2.14 -5.88
N GLY A 107 -9.26 1.61 -4.71
CA GLY A 107 -8.29 0.51 -4.56
C GLY A 107 -6.85 1.03 -4.38
N CYS A 108 -5.85 0.29 -4.88
CA CYS A 108 -4.44 0.62 -4.67
C CYS A 108 -4.03 1.92 -5.39
N PRO A 109 -3.62 2.97 -4.67
CA PRO A 109 -3.21 4.23 -5.30
C PRO A 109 -1.90 4.08 -6.09
N ILE A 110 -1.00 3.18 -5.73
CA ILE A 110 0.25 2.97 -6.48
C ILE A 110 -0.08 2.39 -7.87
N MET A 111 -0.88 1.31 -7.93
CA MET A 111 -1.28 0.68 -9.19
C MET A 111 -2.05 1.65 -10.09
N ASN A 112 -3.08 2.32 -9.54
CA ASN A 112 -3.91 3.24 -10.31
C ASN A 112 -3.08 4.37 -10.91
N THR A 113 -2.21 5.01 -10.08
CA THR A 113 -1.34 6.09 -10.54
C THR A 113 -0.28 5.60 -11.52
N ALA A 114 0.33 4.43 -11.30
CA ALA A 114 1.35 3.88 -12.20
C ALA A 114 0.80 3.65 -13.61
N ILE A 115 -0.40 3.02 -13.71
CA ILE A 115 -1.00 2.71 -15.02
C ILE A 115 -1.44 3.97 -15.77
N GLU A 116 -2.01 4.96 -15.04
CA GLU A 116 -2.51 6.17 -15.68
C GLU A 116 -1.38 7.11 -16.13
N SER A 117 -0.31 7.19 -15.35
CA SER A 117 0.68 8.26 -15.47
C SER A 117 1.96 7.88 -16.20
N ASP A 118 2.15 6.62 -16.62
CA ASP A 118 3.42 6.15 -17.20
C ASP A 118 3.86 6.98 -18.42
N ASP A 119 2.97 7.30 -19.35
CA ASP A 119 3.23 8.10 -20.54
C ASP A 119 2.61 9.52 -20.48
N THR A 120 1.85 9.85 -19.43
CA THR A 120 1.01 11.07 -19.41
C THR A 120 1.42 12.10 -18.38
N HIS A 121 1.98 11.68 -17.23
CA HIS A 121 2.32 12.56 -16.13
C HIS A 121 3.63 12.17 -15.42
N PRO A 122 4.80 12.61 -15.90
CA PRO A 122 6.11 12.15 -15.42
C PRO A 122 6.32 12.30 -13.90
N ALA A 123 5.78 13.35 -13.28
CA ALA A 123 5.93 13.58 -11.84
C ALA A 123 5.12 12.57 -11.00
N LEU A 124 3.89 12.22 -11.41
CA LEU A 124 3.10 11.17 -10.75
C LEU A 124 3.71 9.79 -11.00
N ALA A 125 4.18 9.50 -12.22
CA ALA A 125 4.88 8.26 -12.54
C ALA A 125 6.12 8.07 -11.66
N ALA A 126 6.92 9.14 -11.45
CA ALA A 126 8.07 9.10 -10.55
C ALA A 126 7.65 8.80 -9.11
N ARG A 127 6.58 9.44 -8.59
CA ARG A 127 6.07 9.17 -7.24
C ARG A 127 5.56 7.74 -7.07
N ALA A 128 4.85 7.21 -8.08
CA ALA A 128 4.39 5.81 -8.06
C ALA A 128 5.57 4.83 -8.04
N ARG A 129 6.63 5.10 -8.82
CA ARG A 129 7.86 4.31 -8.82
C ARG A 129 8.56 4.34 -7.46
N ASP A 130 8.75 5.52 -6.87
CA ASP A 130 9.38 5.68 -5.55
C ASP A 130 8.60 4.92 -4.46
N ALA A 131 7.26 4.94 -4.52
CA ALA A 131 6.41 4.21 -3.60
C ALA A 131 6.53 2.70 -3.79
N MET A 132 6.54 2.21 -5.05
CA MET A 132 6.73 0.79 -5.37
C MET A 132 8.12 0.30 -4.94
N ASP A 133 9.16 1.08 -5.16
CA ASP A 133 10.52 0.77 -4.69
C ASP A 133 10.59 0.68 -3.16
N SER A 134 9.84 1.54 -2.46
CA SER A 134 9.76 1.49 -1.00
C SER A 134 9.03 0.24 -0.51
N TRP A 135 7.97 -0.17 -1.20
CA TRP A 135 7.27 -1.43 -0.97
C TRP A 135 8.18 -2.64 -1.19
N HIS A 136 8.92 -2.70 -2.30
CA HIS A 136 9.89 -3.78 -2.57
C HIS A 136 11.01 -3.81 -1.53
N ARG A 137 11.52 -2.66 -1.08
CA ARG A 137 12.51 -2.58 0.01
C ARG A 137 11.95 -3.11 1.33
N LEU A 138 10.68 -2.84 1.64
CA LEU A 138 10.02 -3.38 2.84
C LEU A 138 10.01 -4.91 2.80
N ILE A 139 9.53 -5.52 1.70
CA ILE A 139 9.53 -6.99 1.53
C ILE A 139 10.94 -7.54 1.63
N GLY A 140 11.90 -6.93 0.95
CA GLY A 140 13.31 -7.33 1.00
C GLY A 140 13.90 -7.30 2.42
N SER A 141 13.53 -6.31 3.23
CA SER A 141 13.93 -6.21 4.63
C SER A 141 13.34 -7.34 5.48
N ILE A 142 12.09 -7.70 5.23
CA ILE A 142 11.42 -8.82 5.91
C ILE A 142 12.08 -10.15 5.55
N VAL A 143 12.38 -10.37 4.27
CA VAL A 143 13.09 -11.57 3.82
C VAL A 143 14.47 -11.67 4.47
N LYS A 144 15.21 -10.57 4.53
CA LYS A 144 16.52 -10.51 5.20
C LYS A 144 16.42 -10.86 6.69
N ASP A 145 15.42 -10.33 7.39
CA ASP A 145 15.17 -10.65 8.81
C ASP A 145 14.83 -12.15 8.99
N ALA A 146 13.93 -12.69 8.17
CA ALA A 146 13.57 -14.11 8.21
C ALA A 146 14.76 -15.06 7.94
N LYS A 147 15.64 -14.70 6.98
CA LYS A 147 16.91 -15.41 6.75
C LYS A 147 17.83 -15.34 7.95
N GLY A 148 18.02 -14.17 8.55
CA GLY A 148 18.85 -13.97 9.73
C GLY A 148 18.37 -14.77 10.93
N ARG A 149 17.07 -15.02 11.03
CA ARG A 149 16.43 -15.88 12.05
C ARG A 149 16.50 -17.37 11.72
N GLY A 150 16.93 -17.72 10.51
CA GLY A 150 16.94 -19.12 10.05
C GLY A 150 15.55 -19.68 9.76
N GLU A 151 14.54 -18.83 9.61
CA GLU A 151 13.15 -19.24 9.33
C GLU A 151 12.97 -19.77 7.91
N ILE A 152 13.77 -19.26 6.95
CA ILE A 152 13.73 -19.62 5.53
C ILE A 152 15.12 -19.92 5.00
N ASP A 153 15.20 -20.51 3.81
CA ASP A 153 16.47 -20.82 3.18
C ASP A 153 17.21 -19.56 2.67
N ALA A 154 18.54 -19.63 2.65
CA ALA A 154 19.40 -18.51 2.27
C ALA A 154 19.29 -18.14 0.78
N ASP A 155 18.84 -19.06 -0.07
CA ASP A 155 18.65 -18.93 -1.51
C ASP A 155 17.33 -18.28 -1.92
N VAL A 156 16.38 -18.07 -1.00
CA VAL A 156 15.14 -17.32 -1.29
C VAL A 156 15.50 -15.93 -1.81
N ASP A 157 15.17 -15.64 -3.08
CA ASP A 157 15.43 -14.33 -3.67
C ASP A 157 14.39 -13.30 -3.21
N PRO A 158 14.82 -12.20 -2.53
CA PRO A 158 13.89 -11.17 -2.05
C PRO A 158 13.19 -10.42 -3.18
N TYR A 159 13.84 -10.25 -4.33
CA TYR A 159 13.24 -9.54 -5.47
C TYR A 159 12.18 -10.40 -6.17
N GLN A 160 12.45 -11.69 -6.35
CA GLN A 160 11.45 -12.63 -6.89
C GLN A 160 10.24 -12.69 -5.99
N LEU A 161 10.44 -12.78 -4.66
CA LEU A 161 9.32 -12.82 -3.72
C LEU A 161 8.55 -11.49 -3.70
N ALA A 162 9.23 -10.34 -3.73
CA ALA A 162 8.58 -9.04 -3.80
C ALA A 162 7.73 -8.90 -5.08
N THR A 163 8.27 -9.32 -6.23
CA THR A 163 7.55 -9.30 -7.50
C THR A 163 6.32 -10.22 -7.45
N LEU A 164 6.47 -11.44 -6.94
CA LEU A 164 5.35 -12.39 -6.81
C LEU A 164 4.24 -11.84 -5.91
N VAL A 165 4.61 -11.35 -4.73
CA VAL A 165 3.66 -10.75 -3.76
C VAL A 165 2.91 -9.60 -4.41
N THR A 166 3.63 -8.64 -4.99
CA THR A 166 3.04 -7.45 -5.61
C THR A 166 2.11 -7.82 -6.76
N SER A 167 2.58 -8.65 -7.70
CA SER A 167 1.78 -9.05 -8.88
C SER A 167 0.52 -9.81 -8.48
N THR A 168 0.60 -10.67 -7.46
CA THR A 168 -0.55 -11.45 -6.98
C THR A 168 -1.58 -10.54 -6.32
N LEU A 169 -1.16 -9.64 -5.44
CA LEU A 169 -2.05 -8.74 -4.72
C LEU A 169 -2.74 -7.76 -5.68
N GLU A 170 -1.97 -7.07 -6.51
CA GLU A 170 -2.51 -6.09 -7.46
C GLU A 170 -3.39 -6.74 -8.54
N GLY A 171 -2.98 -7.88 -9.08
CA GLY A 171 -3.78 -8.65 -10.04
C GLY A 171 -5.10 -9.14 -9.44
N SER A 172 -5.10 -9.58 -8.19
CA SER A 172 -6.30 -10.04 -7.51
C SER A 172 -7.27 -8.90 -7.20
N LEU A 173 -6.75 -7.73 -6.81
CA LEU A 173 -7.55 -6.53 -6.60
C LEU A 173 -8.17 -6.05 -7.92
N MET A 174 -7.40 -6.04 -9.01
CA MET A 174 -7.91 -5.73 -10.36
C MET A 174 -9.04 -6.67 -10.76
N LEU A 175 -8.88 -7.98 -10.58
CA LEU A 175 -9.92 -8.97 -10.89
C LEU A 175 -11.16 -8.78 -10.02
N SER A 176 -10.98 -8.52 -8.72
CA SER A 176 -12.10 -8.29 -7.80
C SER A 176 -12.92 -7.05 -8.19
N LYS A 177 -12.24 -5.98 -8.61
CA LYS A 177 -12.90 -4.76 -9.11
C LYS A 177 -13.62 -5.01 -10.45
N LEU A 178 -12.95 -5.67 -11.38
CA LEU A 178 -13.48 -5.92 -12.73
C LEU A 178 -14.75 -6.78 -12.71
N PHE A 179 -14.75 -7.83 -11.89
CA PHE A 179 -15.87 -8.77 -11.79
C PHE A 179 -16.86 -8.43 -10.67
N HIS A 180 -16.62 -7.36 -9.91
CA HIS A 180 -17.40 -7.01 -8.71
C HIS A 180 -17.55 -8.19 -7.73
N ASP A 181 -16.49 -9.01 -7.61
CA ASP A 181 -16.42 -10.18 -6.75
C ASP A 181 -15.14 -10.20 -5.92
N PRO A 182 -15.18 -9.87 -4.62
CA PRO A 182 -14.02 -9.87 -3.74
C PRO A 182 -13.45 -11.28 -3.49
N ALA A 183 -14.13 -12.34 -3.96
CA ALA A 183 -13.62 -13.69 -3.85
C ALA A 183 -12.30 -13.90 -4.64
N HIS A 184 -12.04 -13.12 -5.69
CA HIS A 184 -10.77 -13.17 -6.41
C HIS A 184 -9.60 -12.79 -5.50
N GLU A 185 -9.72 -11.69 -4.76
CA GLU A 185 -8.69 -11.24 -3.82
C GLU A 185 -8.52 -12.26 -2.68
N ARG A 186 -9.62 -12.70 -2.06
CA ARG A 186 -9.56 -13.69 -0.96
C ARG A 186 -8.86 -15.01 -1.36
N ARG A 187 -9.15 -15.53 -2.56
CA ARG A 187 -8.50 -16.76 -3.09
C ARG A 187 -7.01 -16.54 -3.35
N ALA A 188 -6.65 -15.44 -3.97
CA ALA A 188 -5.26 -15.11 -4.27
C ALA A 188 -4.44 -14.91 -3.00
N VAL A 189 -4.97 -14.17 -2.01
CA VAL A 189 -4.34 -13.96 -0.71
C VAL A 189 -4.16 -15.26 0.04
N ALA A 190 -5.16 -16.14 0.08
CA ALA A 190 -5.04 -17.45 0.71
C ALA A 190 -3.94 -18.31 0.06
N SER A 191 -3.87 -18.32 -1.27
CA SER A 191 -2.81 -19.02 -2.02
C SER A 191 -1.44 -18.42 -1.76
N LEU A 192 -1.34 -17.09 -1.74
CA LEU A 192 -0.09 -16.38 -1.48
C LEU A 192 0.41 -16.62 -0.05
N VAL A 193 -0.47 -16.58 0.95
CA VAL A 193 -0.14 -16.92 2.34
C VAL A 193 0.37 -18.36 2.44
N THR A 194 -0.30 -19.31 1.76
CA THR A 194 0.16 -20.71 1.72
C THR A 194 1.56 -20.84 1.11
N HIS A 195 1.83 -20.08 0.03
CA HIS A 195 3.15 -20.04 -0.59
C HIS A 195 4.21 -19.48 0.38
N ILE A 196 3.93 -18.34 1.01
CA ILE A 196 4.83 -17.70 1.98
C ILE A 196 5.14 -18.63 3.16
N GLU A 197 4.11 -19.27 3.73
CA GLU A 197 4.28 -20.25 4.80
C GLU A 197 5.08 -21.49 4.36
N GLY A 198 4.93 -21.87 3.09
CA GLY A 198 5.70 -22.98 2.49
C GLY A 198 7.20 -22.70 2.38
N LEU A 199 7.64 -21.44 2.46
CA LEU A 199 9.06 -21.07 2.51
C LEU A 199 9.72 -21.38 3.85
N ARG A 200 8.94 -21.63 4.92
CA ARG A 200 9.48 -21.90 6.26
C ARG A 200 10.27 -23.20 6.27
N ARG A 201 11.45 -23.14 6.86
CA ARG A 201 12.25 -24.33 7.13
C ARG A 201 11.50 -25.28 8.08
N LYS A 202 11.39 -26.52 7.69
CA LYS A 202 10.90 -27.58 8.60
C LYS A 202 11.91 -27.74 9.76
N PRO A 203 11.43 -27.83 11.00
CA PRO A 203 12.34 -28.09 12.13
C PRO A 203 13.15 -29.36 11.87
N ARG A 204 14.47 -29.26 11.97
CA ARG A 204 15.34 -30.45 11.87
C ARG A 204 14.89 -31.46 12.92
N ARG A 205 14.38 -32.59 12.49
CA ARG A 205 14.15 -33.73 13.39
C ARG A 205 15.50 -34.11 14.01
N THR A 206 15.73 -33.74 15.27
CA THR A 206 16.86 -34.23 16.03
C THR A 206 16.67 -35.74 16.20
N ASN A 207 17.41 -36.50 15.40
CA ASN A 207 17.45 -37.95 15.55
C ASN A 207 18.22 -38.23 16.86
N ARG A 208 17.49 -38.28 17.99
CA ARG A 208 18.02 -38.87 19.23
C ARG A 208 18.25 -40.36 18.95
N ARG A 209 19.37 -40.67 18.31
CA ARG A 209 19.90 -42.02 18.40
C ARG A 209 20.21 -42.28 19.87
N SER A 210 19.35 -43.00 20.54
CA SER A 210 19.60 -43.68 21.80
C SER A 210 20.93 -44.40 21.68
N ARG A 211 21.92 -43.94 22.41
CA ARG A 211 23.07 -44.77 22.75
C ARG A 211 22.57 -45.77 23.81
N GLN A 212 22.32 -46.96 23.40
CA GLN A 212 22.37 -48.15 24.26
C GLN A 212 23.82 -48.60 24.32
#